data_426c20be289cf730b66b60aef5980f38
#
_entry.id   426c20be289cf730b66b60aef5980f38
#
_cell.length_a   1.000
_cell.length_b   1.000
_cell.length_c   1.000
_cell.angle_alpha   90.00
_cell.angle_beta   90.00
_cell.angle_gamma   90.00
#
_symmetry.space_group_name_H-M   'P 1'
#
loop_
_entity.id
_entity.type
_entity.pdbx_description
1 polymer ?
#
loop_
_entity_poly.entity_id
_entity_poly.type
_entity_poly.pdbx_seq_one_letter_code
_entity_poly.pdbx_strand_id
1 'polypeptide(L)'
;MAGPNMTGQWIEIKAGDGVTFRAYLAIPKSGKGPGIVLCQEIFGINAYIREVADYYAEEGYVVLAPDLFWRLEKDVELGYTEADFKRAFDFFGRFDTDKGMDDITAAVRTLRTRP
;
A
#
# COMPACT_ATOMS: atom_id res chain seq x y z
N MET A 1 11.65 -9.30 8.21
CA MET A 1 11.46 -10.14 7.01
C MET A 1 10.15 -10.89 7.10
N ALA A 2 9.42 -10.92 6.03
CA ALA A 2 8.24 -11.77 5.96
C ALA A 2 8.67 -13.22 6.07
N GLY A 3 8.20 -13.92 7.06
CA GLY A 3 8.46 -15.35 7.17
C GLY A 3 7.68 -16.13 6.12
N PRO A 4 8.01 -17.41 5.91
CA PRO A 4 7.31 -18.23 4.93
C PRO A 4 5.83 -18.40 5.24
N ASN A 5 5.40 -18.04 6.46
CA ASN A 5 4.00 -18.10 6.87
C ASN A 5 3.24 -16.80 6.60
N MET A 6 3.94 -15.78 6.12
CA MET A 6 3.29 -14.52 5.81
C MET A 6 2.52 -14.65 4.51
N THR A 7 1.33 -14.10 4.50
CA THR A 7 0.43 -14.20 3.35
C THR A 7 0.30 -12.85 2.64
N GLY A 8 1.42 -12.13 2.58
CA GLY A 8 1.46 -10.88 1.84
C GLY A 8 1.23 -11.11 0.36
N GLN A 9 0.34 -10.35 -0.22
CA GLN A 9 -0.02 -10.51 -1.64
C GLN A 9 -0.47 -9.17 -2.20
N TRP A 10 -0.34 -9.03 -3.51
CA TRP A 10 -0.87 -7.88 -4.21
C TRP A 10 -2.32 -8.15 -4.58
N ILE A 11 -3.17 -7.17 -4.31
CA ILE A 11 -4.58 -7.22 -4.73
C ILE A 11 -4.89 -5.95 -5.51
N GLU A 12 -6.03 -5.93 -6.18
CA GLU A 12 -6.51 -4.75 -6.86
C GLU A 12 -7.66 -4.12 -6.09
N ILE A 13 -7.66 -2.79 -6.04
CA ILE A 13 -8.71 -2.00 -5.40
C ILE A 13 -9.36 -1.15 -6.48
N LYS A 14 -10.66 -0.98 -6.41
CA LYS A 14 -11.39 -0.12 -7.33
C LYS A 14 -11.43 1.29 -6.77
N ALA A 15 -10.90 2.25 -7.52
CA ALA A 15 -11.00 3.66 -7.17
C ALA A 15 -12.42 4.18 -7.42
N GLY A 16 -12.72 5.37 -6.90
CA GLY A 16 -14.03 5.97 -7.05
C GLY A 16 -14.46 6.20 -8.49
N ASP A 17 -13.50 6.38 -9.40
CA ASP A 17 -13.77 6.55 -10.84
C ASP A 17 -13.83 5.23 -11.60
N GLY A 18 -13.74 4.10 -10.92
CA GLY A 18 -13.86 2.77 -11.51
C GLY A 18 -12.57 2.16 -12.01
N VAL A 19 -11.47 2.89 -12.02
CA VAL A 19 -10.16 2.36 -12.40
C VAL A 19 -9.57 1.59 -11.23
N THR A 20 -8.92 0.46 -11.50
CA THR A 20 -8.30 -0.33 -10.44
C THR A 20 -6.83 0.03 -10.26
N PHE A 21 -6.36 -0.10 -9.04
CA PHE A 21 -4.95 0.06 -8.70
C PHE A 21 -4.57 -0.99 -7.67
N ARG A 22 -3.28 -1.28 -7.56
CA ARG A 22 -2.86 -2.35 -6.68
C ARG A 22 -2.64 -1.87 -5.24
N ALA A 23 -2.72 -2.82 -4.33
CA ALA A 23 -2.37 -2.61 -2.94
C ALA A 23 -1.73 -3.89 -2.42
N TYR A 24 -0.83 -3.74 -1.47
CA TYR A 24 -0.22 -4.89 -0.80
C TYR A 24 -1.04 -5.25 0.43
N LEU A 25 -1.51 -6.48 0.48
CA LEU A 25 -2.34 -6.98 1.58
C LEU A 25 -1.54 -8.01 2.38
N ALA A 26 -1.37 -7.75 3.66
CA ALA A 26 -0.75 -8.71 4.58
C ALA A 26 -1.79 -9.14 5.61
N ILE A 27 -1.97 -10.44 5.76
CA ILE A 27 -2.99 -11.04 6.61
C ILE A 27 -2.32 -11.86 7.70
N PRO A 28 -2.79 -11.77 8.97
CA PRO A 28 -2.23 -12.59 10.03
C PRO A 28 -2.61 -14.05 9.85
N LYS A 29 -1.90 -14.94 10.55
CA LYS A 29 -2.16 -16.39 10.50
C LYS A 29 -3.61 -16.72 10.83
N SER A 30 -4.21 -15.99 11.74
CA SER A 30 -5.61 -16.19 12.11
C SER A 30 -6.58 -15.87 10.98
N GLY A 31 -6.14 -15.18 9.95
CA GLY A 31 -6.95 -14.78 8.82
C GLY A 31 -7.77 -13.52 9.04
N LYS A 32 -7.79 -12.99 10.25
CA LYS A 32 -8.57 -11.80 10.58
C LYS A 32 -7.94 -11.02 11.73
N GLY A 33 -8.34 -9.78 11.87
CA GLY A 33 -7.87 -8.90 12.92
C GLY A 33 -8.26 -7.47 12.63
N PRO A 34 -7.90 -6.54 13.51
CA PRO A 34 -8.12 -5.12 13.23
C PRO A 34 -7.41 -4.70 11.95
N GLY A 35 -8.02 -3.79 11.20
CA GLY A 35 -7.46 -3.32 9.94
C GLY A 35 -6.55 -2.11 10.10
N ILE A 36 -5.49 -2.07 9.31
CA ILE A 36 -4.60 -0.92 9.20
C ILE A 36 -4.46 -0.58 7.72
N VAL A 37 -4.68 0.69 7.36
CA VAL A 37 -4.29 1.21 6.06
C VAL A 37 -2.91 1.83 6.25
N LEU A 38 -1.90 1.24 5.62
CA LEU A 38 -0.52 1.69 5.73
C LEU A 38 -0.17 2.56 4.54
N CYS A 39 0.07 3.84 4.80
CA CYS A 39 0.42 4.77 3.75
C CYS A 39 1.90 4.70 3.41
N GLN A 40 2.21 4.74 2.14
CA GLN A 40 3.58 4.73 1.64
C GLN A 40 4.34 6.00 1.99
N GLU A 41 5.65 5.90 1.94
CA GLU A 41 6.51 7.07 1.85
C GLU A 41 6.62 7.50 0.38
N ILE A 42 7.44 8.49 0.08
CA ILE A 42 7.58 9.00 -1.30
C ILE A 42 8.23 7.99 -2.25
N PHE A 43 8.62 6.82 -1.75
CA PHE A 43 9.29 5.78 -2.53
C PHE A 43 8.34 4.70 -3.06
N GLY A 44 7.03 4.85 -2.84
CA GLY A 44 6.04 3.86 -3.26
C GLY A 44 5.95 2.68 -2.28
N ILE A 45 5.25 1.63 -2.70
CA ILE A 45 5.14 0.42 -1.91
C ILE A 45 6.37 -0.45 -2.19
N ASN A 46 7.51 -0.01 -1.68
CA ASN A 46 8.78 -0.70 -1.87
C ASN A 46 8.96 -1.82 -0.84
N ALA A 47 10.12 -2.49 -0.89
CA ALA A 47 10.39 -3.61 0.01
C ALA A 47 10.26 -3.23 1.48
N TYR A 48 10.68 -2.03 1.85
CA TYR A 48 10.58 -1.58 3.24
C TYR A 48 9.12 -1.50 3.71
N ILE A 49 8.24 -0.92 2.90
CA ILE A 49 6.83 -0.79 3.25
C ILE A 49 6.19 -2.18 3.35
N ARG A 50 6.55 -3.11 2.46
CA ARG A 50 6.05 -4.47 2.53
C ARG A 50 6.52 -5.18 3.81
N GLU A 51 7.76 -4.95 4.22
CA GLU A 51 8.27 -5.50 5.49
C GLU A 51 7.49 -4.94 6.68
N VAL A 52 7.18 -3.66 6.68
CA VAL A 52 6.38 -3.03 7.74
C VAL A 52 4.98 -3.65 7.78
N ALA A 53 4.36 -3.83 6.61
CA ALA A 53 3.05 -4.46 6.53
C ALA A 53 3.08 -5.89 7.09
N ASP A 54 4.08 -6.66 6.70
CA ASP A 54 4.24 -8.04 7.16
C ASP A 54 4.48 -8.09 8.67
N TYR A 55 5.25 -7.15 9.20
CA TYR A 55 5.50 -7.05 10.63
C TYR A 55 4.20 -6.86 11.42
N TYR A 56 3.36 -5.93 10.98
CA TYR A 56 2.08 -5.70 11.67
C TYR A 56 1.12 -6.88 11.50
N ALA A 57 1.19 -7.57 10.36
CA ALA A 57 0.39 -8.78 10.19
C ALA A 57 0.82 -9.87 11.18
N GLU A 58 2.13 -9.99 11.45
CA GLU A 58 2.60 -10.91 12.50
C GLU A 58 2.05 -10.55 13.87
N GLU A 59 1.78 -9.27 14.11
CA GLU A 59 1.22 -8.79 15.38
C GLU A 59 -0.30 -8.92 15.43
N GLY A 60 -0.93 -9.46 14.40
CA GLY A 60 -2.36 -9.76 14.40
C GLY A 60 -3.24 -8.78 13.64
N TYR A 61 -2.67 -7.87 12.87
CA TYR A 61 -3.43 -6.88 12.09
C TYR A 61 -3.58 -7.31 10.64
N VAL A 62 -4.71 -6.94 10.04
CA VAL A 62 -4.88 -7.03 8.59
C VAL A 62 -4.42 -5.70 8.01
N VAL A 63 -3.35 -5.72 7.19
CA VAL A 63 -2.70 -4.51 6.71
C VAL A 63 -2.90 -4.37 5.21
N LEU A 64 -3.35 -3.20 4.78
CA LEU A 64 -3.52 -2.88 3.36
C LEU A 64 -2.72 -1.63 3.05
N ALA A 65 -1.76 -1.76 2.14
CA ALA A 65 -0.89 -0.67 1.71
C ALA A 65 -1.18 -0.32 0.25
N PRO A 66 -2.00 0.72 0.00
CA PRO A 66 -2.38 1.09 -1.36
C PRO A 66 -1.26 1.83 -2.09
N ASP A 67 -1.14 1.59 -3.39
CA ASP A 67 -0.23 2.30 -4.27
C ASP A 67 -0.81 3.70 -4.53
N LEU A 68 -0.37 4.69 -3.76
CA LEU A 68 -0.93 6.04 -3.83
C LEU A 68 -0.40 6.86 -5.00
N PHE A 69 0.66 6.41 -5.67
CA PHE A 69 1.20 7.09 -6.85
C PHE A 69 0.63 6.57 -8.17
N TRP A 70 -0.33 5.63 -8.11
CA TRP A 70 -0.81 4.94 -9.31
C TRP A 70 -1.36 5.87 -10.40
N ARG A 71 -1.86 7.04 -10.02
CA ARG A 71 -2.40 8.01 -10.98
C ARG A 71 -1.30 8.68 -11.81
N LEU A 72 -0.08 8.68 -11.30
CA LEU A 72 1.09 9.22 -11.98
C LEU A 72 1.83 8.10 -12.71
N GLU A 73 2.12 7.03 -11.98
CA GLU A 73 2.78 5.84 -12.53
C GLU A 73 2.43 4.66 -11.64
N LYS A 74 2.03 3.55 -12.24
CA LYS A 74 1.71 2.33 -11.49
C LYS A 74 2.98 1.61 -11.06
N ASP A 75 2.86 0.89 -9.95
CA ASP A 75 3.87 -0.05 -9.48
C ASP A 75 5.20 0.60 -9.11
N VAL A 76 5.14 1.82 -8.56
CA VAL A 76 6.35 2.52 -8.14
C VAL A 76 6.95 1.83 -6.91
N GLU A 77 8.20 1.42 -7.04
CA GLU A 77 8.99 0.82 -5.95
C GLU A 77 10.40 1.36 -6.03
N LEU A 78 10.65 2.44 -5.31
CA LEU A 78 11.94 3.11 -5.36
C LEU A 78 12.82 2.69 -4.18
N GLY A 79 14.12 2.65 -4.42
CA GLY A 79 15.11 2.49 -3.36
C GLY A 79 15.54 3.86 -2.84
N TYR A 80 16.77 3.92 -2.38
CA TYR A 80 17.27 5.14 -1.72
C TYR A 80 18.52 5.68 -2.42
N THR A 81 18.70 5.38 -3.70
CA THR A 81 19.77 5.96 -4.51
C THR A 81 19.46 7.40 -4.83
N GLU A 82 20.46 8.16 -5.24
CA GLU A 82 20.25 9.56 -5.63
C GLU A 82 19.24 9.69 -6.76
N ALA A 83 19.30 8.81 -7.76
CA ALA A 83 18.35 8.80 -8.86
C ALA A 83 16.93 8.50 -8.38
N ASP A 84 16.78 7.56 -7.44
CA ASP A 84 15.49 7.23 -6.86
C ASP A 84 14.92 8.38 -6.05
N PHE A 85 15.76 9.10 -5.28
CA PHE A 85 15.32 10.30 -4.57
C PHE A 85 14.78 11.35 -5.52
N LYS A 86 15.43 11.56 -6.66
CA LYS A 86 14.95 12.52 -7.65
C LYS A 86 13.57 12.14 -8.19
N ARG A 87 13.37 10.86 -8.50
CA ARG A 87 12.09 10.37 -8.96
C ARG A 87 11.03 10.51 -7.87
N ALA A 88 11.38 10.19 -6.64
CA ALA A 88 10.46 10.28 -5.51
C ALA A 88 9.98 11.72 -5.31
N PHE A 89 10.88 12.69 -5.33
CA PHE A 89 10.52 14.11 -5.21
C PHE A 89 9.67 14.58 -6.37
N ASP A 90 9.93 14.10 -7.60
CA ASP A 90 9.11 14.43 -8.75
C ASP A 90 7.67 13.93 -8.56
N PHE A 91 7.50 12.67 -8.14
CA PHE A 91 6.18 12.12 -7.84
C PHE A 91 5.49 12.91 -6.73
N PHE A 92 6.20 13.20 -5.67
CA PHE A 92 5.65 13.96 -4.55
C PHE A 92 5.16 15.34 -4.99
N GLY A 93 5.92 16.02 -5.84
CA GLY A 93 5.56 17.34 -6.34
C GLY A 93 4.34 17.34 -7.26
N ARG A 94 4.04 16.21 -7.89
CA ARG A 94 2.89 16.05 -8.79
C ARG A 94 1.69 15.36 -8.12
N PHE A 95 1.85 14.93 -6.88
CA PHE A 95 0.81 14.18 -6.19
C PHE A 95 -0.40 15.05 -5.88
N ASP A 96 -1.57 14.56 -6.26
CA ASP A 96 -2.85 15.22 -5.96
C ASP A 96 -3.37 14.69 -4.62
N THR A 97 -3.26 15.51 -3.59
CA THR A 97 -3.63 15.11 -2.23
C THR A 97 -5.10 14.74 -2.11
N ASP A 98 -5.98 15.47 -2.78
CA ASP A 98 -7.42 15.21 -2.69
C ASP A 98 -7.77 13.84 -3.30
N LYS A 99 -7.19 13.54 -4.46
CA LYS A 99 -7.37 12.22 -5.08
C LYS A 99 -6.71 11.12 -4.25
N GLY A 100 -5.56 11.43 -3.64
CA GLY A 100 -4.91 10.49 -2.72
C GLY A 100 -5.80 10.15 -1.54
N MET A 101 -6.51 11.12 -0.99
CA MET A 101 -7.46 10.86 0.09
C MET A 101 -8.63 10.00 -0.37
N ASP A 102 -9.10 10.19 -1.59
CA ASP A 102 -10.13 9.31 -2.16
C ASP A 102 -9.62 7.87 -2.28
N ASP A 103 -8.38 7.69 -2.67
CA ASP A 103 -7.77 6.36 -2.79
C ASP A 103 -7.59 5.71 -1.42
N ILE A 104 -7.21 6.46 -0.40
CA ILE A 104 -7.14 5.98 0.98
C ILE A 104 -8.53 5.56 1.45
N THR A 105 -9.55 6.34 1.13
CA THR A 105 -10.94 6.00 1.46
C THR A 105 -11.35 4.69 0.80
N ALA A 106 -10.96 4.48 -0.46
CA ALA A 106 -11.24 3.23 -1.15
C ALA A 106 -10.56 2.04 -0.45
N ALA A 107 -9.32 2.24 0.05
CA ALA A 107 -8.62 1.21 0.80
C ALA A 107 -9.33 0.89 2.12
N VAL A 108 -9.80 1.90 2.83
CA VAL A 108 -10.58 1.71 4.07
C VAL A 108 -11.84 0.90 3.78
N ARG A 109 -12.57 1.23 2.72
CA ARG A 109 -13.76 0.47 2.34
C ARG A 109 -13.44 -0.98 2.05
N THR A 110 -12.34 -1.21 1.33
CA THR A 110 -11.92 -2.57 0.99
C THR A 110 -11.67 -3.39 2.25
N LEU A 111 -10.99 -2.81 3.25
CA LEU A 111 -10.77 -3.50 4.52
C LEU A 111 -12.09 -3.78 5.25
N ARG A 112 -13.01 -2.84 5.26
CA ARG A 112 -14.29 -2.99 5.96
C ARG A 112 -15.19 -4.06 5.36
N THR A 113 -14.99 -4.39 4.09
CA THR A 113 -15.79 -5.43 3.44
C THR A 113 -15.19 -6.82 3.59
N ARG A 114 -14.01 -6.93 4.18
CA ARG A 114 -13.41 -8.23 4.44
C ARG A 114 -14.01 -8.86 5.70
N PRO A 115 -14.18 -10.18 5.70
CA PRO A 115 -14.69 -10.92 6.86
C PRO A 115 -13.75 -10.80 8.06
#